data_699f75fe6e54c447a90167209c2d897a
#
_entry.id   699f75fe6e54c447a90167209c2d897a
#
_cell.length_a   1.000
_cell.length_b   1.000
_cell.length_c   1.000
_cell.angle_alpha   90.00
_cell.angle_beta   90.00
_cell.angle_gamma   90.00
#
_symmetry.space_group_name_H-M   'P 1'
#
loop_
_entity.id
_entity.type
_entity.pdbx_description
1 polymer ?
#
loop_
_entity_poly.entity_id
_entity_poly.type
_entity_poly.pdbx_seq_one_letter_code
_entity_poly.pdbx_strand_id
1 'polypeptide(L)'
;IVKAYLKFLLNDLGYAGFRYDMVKGYDGKFTGIYNNAIKPTYSVGEYWDGNATTVKNWMNKTKVGNSIMSGAFDFTFRYSCRDAANGQNWSKLANGGINTDDAYKRYAVTFVENHDVEYRSESEPQDPIKRDTVAVNAFMLAMPGTPCVFLKHWQACKNDIKNMILLRNLVGISNTSSWTKKTGNNNIYVVETTGDNGKLLAAVGKMANKYTLAGYALAAEGHHWRYLLPTSSEMAWPSLPSGTYYDETLRTTLRAISANSSAKLVYTTDGTEPTATNGKQVSNGAIVKIPEGNITLKVGLLSNGKVTGVQTRSYNHAKFTAYDIKVYVNVDKVGWTKLNRWSWGGDGSHTSVKAWPGDPMTTTTTIAGKKWYEYATSINTSTDEVSFVFSTGTGTPQTVDVPQIKHTTYLEIQNEKSGDKYMVKDVTDQITSGVNSIVADNAAATAPTHVIALDGRTVRTFSKHVSTEEATSALPAGLYIVNGKKVVVE
;
A
#
# COMPACT_ATOMS: atom_id res chain seq x y z
N ILE A 1 -21.32 6.44 -26.46
CA ILE A 1 -20.54 5.29 -25.95
C ILE A 1 -19.96 5.59 -24.56
N VAL A 2 -19.08 6.60 -24.35
CA VAL A 2 -18.40 6.85 -23.07
C VAL A 2 -19.40 7.02 -21.90
N LYS A 3 -20.44 7.84 -22.06
CA LYS A 3 -21.45 8.04 -20.98
C LYS A 3 -22.17 6.74 -20.64
N ALA A 4 -22.47 5.87 -21.60
CA ALA A 4 -23.13 4.59 -21.36
C ALA A 4 -22.19 3.65 -20.55
N TYR A 5 -20.91 3.59 -20.96
CA TYR A 5 -19.92 2.80 -20.26
C TYR A 5 -19.68 3.27 -18.80
N LEU A 6 -19.55 4.56 -18.58
CA LEU A 6 -19.38 5.11 -17.22
C LEU A 6 -20.63 4.89 -16.36
N LYS A 7 -21.85 4.98 -16.93
CA LYS A 7 -23.08 4.61 -16.22
C LYS A 7 -23.09 3.14 -15.82
N PHE A 8 -22.70 2.26 -16.71
CA PHE A 8 -22.57 0.83 -16.43
C PHE A 8 -21.60 0.59 -15.27
N LEU A 9 -20.44 1.24 -15.26
CA LEU A 9 -19.47 1.11 -14.15
C LEU A 9 -20.08 1.57 -12.80
N LEU A 10 -20.80 2.68 -12.77
CA LEU A 10 -21.40 3.18 -11.53
C LEU A 10 -22.60 2.36 -11.08
N ASN A 11 -23.54 2.08 -11.99
CA ASN A 11 -24.87 1.56 -11.62
C ASN A 11 -24.86 0.03 -11.53
N ASP A 12 -24.17 -0.65 -12.45
CA ASP A 12 -24.18 -2.10 -12.58
C ASP A 12 -23.02 -2.75 -11.80
N LEU A 13 -21.83 -2.11 -11.81
CA LEU A 13 -20.66 -2.62 -11.10
C LEU A 13 -20.37 -1.93 -9.75
N GLY A 14 -21.11 -0.88 -9.39
CA GLY A 14 -21.04 -0.26 -8.06
C GLY A 14 -19.81 0.60 -7.80
N TYR A 15 -19.08 1.06 -8.84
CA TYR A 15 -18.00 2.02 -8.66
C TYR A 15 -18.53 3.37 -8.15
N ALA A 16 -17.77 4.06 -7.29
CA ALA A 16 -18.14 5.37 -6.77
C ALA A 16 -17.60 6.54 -7.58
N GLY A 17 -16.51 6.34 -8.32
CA GLY A 17 -15.86 7.42 -9.07
C GLY A 17 -14.80 6.93 -10.05
N PHE A 18 -14.09 7.87 -10.67
CA PHE A 18 -13.18 7.59 -11.78
C PHE A 18 -11.84 8.31 -11.67
N ARG A 19 -10.77 7.62 -12.02
CA ARG A 19 -9.53 8.21 -12.50
C ARG A 19 -9.58 8.24 -14.04
N TYR A 20 -9.48 9.42 -14.60
CA TYR A 20 -9.33 9.62 -16.03
C TYR A 20 -7.84 9.66 -16.39
N ASP A 21 -7.41 8.68 -17.14
CA ASP A 21 -6.06 8.50 -17.61
C ASP A 21 -5.73 9.47 -18.74
N MET A 22 -4.45 9.92 -18.84
CA MET A 22 -3.90 10.69 -19.95
C MET A 22 -4.80 11.86 -20.44
N VAL A 23 -5.38 12.64 -19.51
CA VAL A 23 -6.34 13.69 -19.87
C VAL A 23 -5.74 14.87 -20.64
N LYS A 24 -4.43 14.93 -20.85
CA LYS A 24 -3.79 15.81 -21.83
C LYS A 24 -4.22 15.50 -23.27
N GLY A 25 -4.64 14.28 -23.56
CA GLY A 25 -4.99 13.82 -24.89
C GLY A 25 -6.31 14.37 -25.44
N TYR A 26 -7.12 15.05 -24.60
CA TYR A 26 -8.39 15.63 -25.04
C TYR A 26 -8.80 16.85 -24.17
N ASP A 27 -9.73 17.65 -24.70
CA ASP A 27 -10.17 18.86 -24.00
C ASP A 27 -10.91 18.52 -22.71
N GLY A 28 -10.57 19.20 -21.60
CA GLY A 28 -11.16 19.01 -20.27
C GLY A 28 -12.67 19.15 -20.20
N LYS A 29 -13.29 19.90 -21.16
CA LYS A 29 -14.75 20.00 -21.28
C LYS A 29 -15.44 18.65 -21.38
N PHE A 30 -14.80 17.65 -22.02
CA PHE A 30 -15.40 16.31 -22.16
C PHE A 30 -15.49 15.60 -20.83
N THR A 31 -14.44 15.67 -19.98
CA THR A 31 -14.51 15.19 -18.58
C THR A 31 -15.65 15.87 -17.82
N GLY A 32 -15.78 17.18 -17.98
CA GLY A 32 -16.91 17.94 -17.38
C GLY A 32 -18.28 17.44 -17.85
N ILE A 33 -18.44 17.25 -19.18
CA ILE A 33 -19.69 16.72 -19.78
C ILE A 33 -20.01 15.30 -19.28
N TYR A 34 -18.98 14.46 -19.12
CA TYR A 34 -19.17 13.09 -18.62
C TYR A 34 -19.58 13.10 -17.17
N ASN A 35 -18.84 13.76 -16.32
CA ASN A 35 -19.14 13.82 -14.87
C ASN A 35 -20.48 14.50 -14.58
N ASN A 36 -20.84 15.54 -15.32
CA ASN A 36 -22.15 16.15 -15.17
C ASN A 36 -23.31 15.21 -15.54
N ALA A 37 -23.10 14.33 -16.53
CA ALA A 37 -24.11 13.39 -16.98
C ALA A 37 -24.31 12.19 -16.05
N ILE A 38 -23.24 11.74 -15.38
CA ILE A 38 -23.24 10.50 -14.59
C ILE A 38 -23.13 10.74 -13.08
N LYS A 39 -22.68 11.92 -12.66
CA LYS A 39 -22.60 12.36 -11.27
C LYS A 39 -21.82 11.39 -10.35
N PRO A 40 -20.54 11.06 -10.67
CA PRO A 40 -19.74 10.22 -9.81
C PRO A 40 -19.50 10.93 -8.47
N THR A 41 -19.34 10.16 -7.39
CA THR A 41 -19.00 10.71 -6.07
C THR A 41 -17.58 11.32 -6.08
N TYR A 42 -16.68 10.80 -6.91
CA TYR A 42 -15.30 11.24 -6.99
C TYR A 42 -14.78 11.20 -8.44
N SER A 43 -13.95 12.19 -8.78
CA SER A 43 -13.28 12.24 -10.07
C SER A 43 -11.90 12.89 -9.97
N VAL A 44 -10.90 12.25 -10.56
CA VAL A 44 -9.54 12.77 -10.69
C VAL A 44 -9.01 12.56 -12.10
N GLY A 45 -8.41 13.57 -12.68
CA GLY A 45 -7.74 13.50 -13.98
C GLY A 45 -6.23 13.44 -13.84
N GLU A 46 -5.61 12.61 -14.65
CA GLU A 46 -4.15 12.58 -14.78
C GLU A 46 -3.70 13.59 -15.85
N TYR A 47 -3.55 14.83 -15.42
CA TYR A 47 -2.94 15.86 -16.26
C TYR A 47 -1.46 15.98 -15.88
N TRP A 48 -0.62 15.21 -16.54
CA TRP A 48 0.82 15.12 -16.23
C TRP A 48 1.56 16.39 -16.62
N ASP A 49 1.68 17.31 -15.69
CA ASP A 49 2.39 18.58 -15.90
C ASP A 49 2.96 19.12 -14.57
N GLY A 50 4.21 19.54 -14.58
CA GLY A 50 4.86 20.17 -13.44
C GLY A 50 4.45 21.63 -13.21
N ASN A 51 3.68 22.23 -14.10
CA ASN A 51 3.20 23.60 -13.98
C ASN A 51 1.78 23.63 -13.40
N ALA A 52 1.66 24.07 -12.15
CA ALA A 52 0.37 24.18 -11.45
C ALA A 52 -0.67 24.99 -12.22
N THR A 53 -0.26 26.07 -12.93
CA THR A 53 -1.19 26.90 -13.72
C THR A 53 -1.79 26.10 -14.86
N THR A 54 -0.99 25.30 -15.55
CA THR A 54 -1.47 24.45 -16.66
C THR A 54 -2.49 23.42 -16.17
N VAL A 55 -2.22 22.76 -15.04
CA VAL A 55 -3.15 21.79 -14.43
C VAL A 55 -4.43 22.48 -13.97
N LYS A 56 -4.35 23.64 -13.32
CA LYS A 56 -5.53 24.45 -12.92
C LYS A 56 -6.36 24.88 -14.14
N ASN A 57 -5.73 25.23 -15.25
CA ASN A 57 -6.42 25.56 -16.50
C ASN A 57 -7.21 24.36 -17.04
N TRP A 58 -6.65 23.15 -16.98
CA TRP A 58 -7.39 21.95 -17.31
C TRP A 58 -8.60 21.73 -16.36
N MET A 59 -8.41 21.86 -15.05
CA MET A 59 -9.53 21.77 -14.10
C MET A 59 -10.64 22.78 -14.43
N ASN A 60 -10.27 24.02 -14.77
CA ASN A 60 -11.23 25.04 -15.20
C ASN A 60 -11.99 24.64 -16.46
N LYS A 61 -11.36 23.95 -17.40
CA LYS A 61 -12.04 23.42 -18.61
C LYS A 61 -13.07 22.34 -18.29
N THR A 62 -12.96 21.65 -17.12
CA THR A 62 -13.97 20.68 -16.69
C THR A 62 -15.25 21.33 -16.15
N LYS A 63 -15.31 22.63 -16.02
CA LYS A 63 -16.46 23.32 -15.44
C LYS A 63 -17.76 23.09 -16.23
N VAL A 64 -18.82 22.88 -15.46
CA VAL A 64 -20.21 22.96 -15.94
C VAL A 64 -20.90 24.04 -15.10
N GLY A 65 -21.33 25.10 -15.73
CA GLY A 65 -21.63 26.35 -15.00
C GLY A 65 -20.39 26.84 -14.25
N ASN A 66 -20.52 27.10 -12.98
CA ASN A 66 -19.41 27.59 -12.13
C ASN A 66 -18.67 26.44 -11.38
N SER A 67 -19.09 25.19 -11.54
CA SER A 67 -18.57 24.06 -10.76
C SER A 67 -17.50 23.30 -11.52
N ILE A 68 -16.30 23.17 -10.95
CA ILE A 68 -15.26 22.23 -11.42
C ILE A 68 -15.75 20.81 -11.18
N MET A 69 -15.75 20.00 -12.24
CA MET A 69 -16.31 18.65 -12.23
C MET A 69 -15.28 17.55 -11.98
N SER A 70 -13.98 17.86 -11.98
CA SER A 70 -12.92 16.89 -11.71
C SER A 70 -11.75 17.55 -11.00
N GLY A 71 -11.23 16.89 -9.96
CA GLY A 71 -9.90 17.17 -9.44
C GLY A 71 -8.81 16.69 -10.39
N ALA A 72 -7.57 16.97 -10.02
CA ALA A 72 -6.39 16.50 -10.76
C ALA A 72 -5.30 16.01 -9.80
N PHE A 73 -4.45 15.07 -10.27
CA PHE A 73 -3.22 14.73 -9.58
C PHE A 73 -2.28 15.93 -9.55
N ASP A 74 -1.74 16.22 -8.35
CA ASP A 74 -0.86 17.35 -8.10
C ASP A 74 0.59 17.00 -8.40
N PHE A 75 0.95 16.99 -9.69
CA PHE A 75 2.31 16.72 -10.14
C PHE A 75 3.31 17.78 -9.64
N THR A 76 2.88 19.02 -9.45
CA THR A 76 3.75 20.08 -8.91
C THR A 76 4.17 19.75 -7.47
N PHE A 77 3.22 19.30 -6.65
CA PHE A 77 3.49 18.81 -5.30
C PHE A 77 4.46 17.62 -5.32
N ARG A 78 4.20 16.66 -6.19
CA ARG A 78 5.06 15.48 -6.36
C ARG A 78 6.49 15.87 -6.70
N TYR A 79 6.70 16.79 -7.65
CA TYR A 79 8.04 17.24 -8.01
C TYR A 79 8.72 17.99 -6.87
N SER A 80 8.01 18.81 -6.11
CA SER A 80 8.54 19.47 -4.92
C SER A 80 9.05 18.45 -3.88
N CYS A 81 8.29 17.37 -3.64
CA CYS A 81 8.67 16.29 -2.74
C CYS A 81 9.90 15.51 -3.26
N ARG A 82 9.90 15.14 -4.54
CA ARG A 82 11.02 14.43 -5.17
C ARG A 82 12.31 15.25 -5.09
N ASP A 83 12.26 16.52 -5.46
CA ASP A 83 13.42 17.42 -5.48
C ASP A 83 13.98 17.63 -4.07
N ALA A 84 13.09 17.76 -3.08
CA ALA A 84 13.49 17.87 -1.69
C ALA A 84 14.22 16.62 -1.20
N ALA A 85 13.63 15.46 -1.40
CA ALA A 85 14.17 14.18 -0.92
C ALA A 85 15.44 13.78 -1.68
N ASN A 86 15.38 13.69 -3.01
CA ASN A 86 16.49 13.22 -3.82
C ASN A 86 17.69 14.20 -3.79
N GLY A 87 17.41 15.51 -3.83
CA GLY A 87 18.42 16.56 -3.75
C GLY A 87 18.90 16.87 -2.34
N GLN A 88 18.27 16.26 -1.31
CA GLN A 88 18.55 16.56 0.11
C GLN A 88 18.47 18.05 0.42
N ASN A 89 17.57 18.75 -0.27
CA ASN A 89 17.31 20.17 -0.16
C ASN A 89 15.85 20.42 0.17
N TRP A 90 15.53 20.42 1.45
CA TRP A 90 14.16 20.49 1.95
C TRP A 90 13.48 21.85 1.71
N SER A 91 14.26 22.90 1.39
CA SER A 91 13.69 24.18 0.95
C SER A 91 12.83 24.06 -0.32
N LYS A 92 13.03 23.02 -1.14
CA LYS A 92 12.25 22.75 -2.36
C LYS A 92 10.77 22.52 -2.09
N LEU A 93 10.39 22.08 -0.89
CA LEU A 93 8.99 21.96 -0.48
C LEU A 93 8.24 23.30 -0.48
N ALA A 94 8.97 24.44 -0.44
CA ALA A 94 8.38 25.77 -0.58
C ALA A 94 7.79 26.03 -1.97
N ASN A 95 8.15 25.26 -2.99
CA ASN A 95 7.55 25.35 -4.31
C ASN A 95 6.07 24.93 -4.28
N GLY A 96 5.68 24.18 -3.25
CA GLY A 96 4.29 23.79 -3.01
C GLY A 96 3.72 22.90 -4.11
N GLY A 97 2.42 23.06 -4.31
CA GLY A 97 1.61 22.38 -5.32
C GLY A 97 0.25 23.09 -5.45
N ILE A 98 -0.66 22.49 -6.17
CA ILE A 98 -2.05 22.96 -6.29
C ILE A 98 -2.74 22.96 -4.92
N ASN A 99 -2.34 22.03 -4.05
CA ASN A 99 -2.83 21.88 -2.68
C ASN A 99 -2.51 23.10 -1.77
N THR A 100 -1.64 24.01 -2.19
CA THR A 100 -1.32 25.23 -1.46
C THR A 100 -2.09 26.46 -1.95
N ASP A 101 -2.91 26.32 -3.00
CA ASP A 101 -3.76 27.37 -3.55
C ASP A 101 -5.19 27.25 -2.96
N ASP A 102 -5.63 28.24 -2.22
CA ASP A 102 -6.90 28.23 -1.51
C ASP A 102 -8.12 28.00 -2.42
N ALA A 103 -8.05 28.46 -3.67
CA ALA A 103 -9.12 28.26 -4.65
C ALA A 103 -9.17 26.82 -5.22
N TYR A 104 -8.05 26.11 -5.20
CA TYR A 104 -7.90 24.82 -5.90
C TYR A 104 -7.53 23.66 -4.99
N LYS A 105 -7.07 23.86 -3.75
CA LYS A 105 -6.59 22.80 -2.84
C LYS A 105 -7.58 21.67 -2.64
N ARG A 106 -8.90 21.97 -2.63
CA ARG A 106 -9.96 20.95 -2.51
C ARG A 106 -10.03 19.97 -3.68
N TYR A 107 -9.49 20.35 -4.84
CA TYR A 107 -9.46 19.55 -6.06
C TYR A 107 -8.10 18.89 -6.29
N ALA A 108 -7.11 19.20 -5.47
CA ALA A 108 -5.77 18.63 -5.56
C ALA A 108 -5.74 17.22 -4.98
N VAL A 109 -5.33 16.23 -5.78
CA VAL A 109 -4.99 14.89 -5.32
C VAL A 109 -3.49 14.81 -5.17
N THR A 110 -3.01 14.96 -3.93
CA THR A 110 -1.58 14.95 -3.63
C THR A 110 -1.03 13.54 -3.63
N PHE A 111 0.15 13.36 -4.20
CA PHE A 111 0.89 12.11 -4.20
C PHE A 111 2.38 12.38 -4.25
N VAL A 112 3.20 11.41 -3.86
CA VAL A 112 4.67 11.54 -3.89
C VAL A 112 5.30 10.63 -4.93
N GLU A 113 4.68 9.49 -5.20
CA GLU A 113 5.10 8.53 -6.23
C GLU A 113 3.90 7.76 -6.77
N ASN A 114 4.00 7.21 -7.97
CA ASN A 114 3.02 6.34 -8.61
C ASN A 114 3.70 5.29 -9.48
N HIS A 115 2.92 4.42 -10.11
CA HIS A 115 3.37 3.33 -10.97
C HIS A 115 4.11 3.76 -12.24
N ASP A 116 4.01 5.04 -12.66
CA ASP A 116 4.67 5.56 -13.87
C ASP A 116 6.01 6.24 -13.59
N VAL A 117 6.25 6.62 -12.33
CA VAL A 117 7.49 7.32 -11.94
C VAL A 117 8.36 6.51 -10.99
N GLU A 118 7.88 5.35 -10.51
CA GLU A 118 8.65 4.46 -9.65
C GLU A 118 9.89 3.90 -10.34
N TYR A 119 10.87 3.45 -9.58
CA TYR A 119 12.00 2.70 -10.12
C TYR A 119 11.52 1.36 -10.70
N ARG A 120 11.84 1.08 -11.95
CA ARG A 120 11.53 -0.18 -12.63
C ARG A 120 12.78 -1.00 -12.87
N SER A 121 13.79 -0.41 -13.51
CA SER A 121 15.07 -1.05 -13.81
C SER A 121 16.13 0.01 -14.14
N GLU A 122 17.37 -0.41 -14.30
CA GLU A 122 18.44 0.49 -14.75
C GLU A 122 18.24 0.99 -16.20
N SER A 123 17.63 0.15 -17.06
CA SER A 123 17.28 0.53 -18.43
C SER A 123 16.04 1.42 -18.52
N GLU A 124 15.16 1.34 -17.51
CA GLU A 124 13.96 2.19 -17.38
C GLU A 124 13.97 2.91 -16.02
N PRO A 125 14.87 3.88 -15.81
CA PRO A 125 15.09 4.46 -14.49
C PRO A 125 13.93 5.32 -13.99
N GLN A 126 13.01 5.73 -14.83
CA GLN A 126 11.92 6.63 -14.52
C GLN A 126 12.37 7.83 -13.66
N ASP A 127 11.50 8.31 -12.76
CA ASP A 127 11.79 9.47 -11.91
C ASP A 127 11.41 9.21 -10.44
N PRO A 128 11.95 8.15 -9.79
CA PRO A 128 11.53 7.72 -8.46
C PRO A 128 11.98 8.63 -7.32
N ILE A 129 11.31 8.47 -6.17
CA ILE A 129 11.85 8.88 -4.88
C ILE A 129 12.96 7.89 -4.47
N LYS A 130 14.19 8.37 -4.41
CA LYS A 130 15.38 7.53 -4.15
C LYS A 130 15.74 7.41 -2.67
N ARG A 131 15.22 8.31 -1.82
CA ARG A 131 15.50 8.36 -0.37
C ARG A 131 14.43 9.17 0.35
N ASP A 132 14.37 9.02 1.67
CA ASP A 132 13.44 9.75 2.54
C ASP A 132 11.96 9.60 2.16
N THR A 133 11.61 8.47 1.58
CA THR A 133 10.24 8.15 1.13
C THR A 133 9.21 8.33 2.25
N VAL A 134 9.55 7.92 3.47
CA VAL A 134 8.65 8.09 4.64
C VAL A 134 8.47 9.56 4.99
N ALA A 135 9.55 10.35 4.96
CA ALA A 135 9.50 11.77 5.31
C ALA A 135 8.65 12.59 4.33
N VAL A 136 8.71 12.31 3.01
CA VAL A 136 7.85 13.00 2.05
C VAL A 136 6.38 12.55 2.13
N ASN A 137 6.10 11.28 2.49
CA ASN A 137 4.76 10.85 2.84
C ASN A 137 4.24 11.55 4.11
N ALA A 138 5.10 11.75 5.12
CA ALA A 138 4.75 12.51 6.31
C ALA A 138 4.40 13.97 5.94
N PHE A 139 5.16 14.60 5.05
CA PHE A 139 4.81 15.94 4.56
C PHE A 139 3.46 15.93 3.85
N MET A 140 3.24 15.02 2.91
CA MET A 140 1.98 14.91 2.17
C MET A 140 0.77 14.72 3.10
N LEU A 141 0.88 13.82 4.07
CA LEU A 141 -0.21 13.51 4.99
C LEU A 141 -0.47 14.62 6.01
N ALA A 142 0.49 15.53 6.24
CA ALA A 142 0.30 16.71 7.07
C ALA A 142 -0.30 17.91 6.32
N MET A 143 -0.30 17.91 4.99
CA MET A 143 -0.75 19.05 4.17
C MET A 143 -2.23 18.90 3.75
N PRO A 144 -2.90 20.04 3.38
CA PRO A 144 -4.20 19.97 2.71
C PRO A 144 -4.11 19.28 1.34
N GLY A 145 -5.24 19.00 0.74
CA GLY A 145 -5.42 18.17 -0.45
C GLY A 145 -5.87 16.75 -0.10
N THR A 146 -6.29 15.99 -1.10
CA THR A 146 -6.68 14.58 -0.95
C THR A 146 -5.46 13.70 -1.17
N PRO A 147 -4.87 13.09 -0.12
CA PRO A 147 -3.65 12.32 -0.26
C PRO A 147 -3.91 10.97 -0.94
N CYS A 148 -3.09 10.63 -1.92
CA CYS A 148 -3.04 9.34 -2.59
C CYS A 148 -1.71 8.65 -2.23
N VAL A 149 -1.76 7.66 -1.34
CA VAL A 149 -0.59 6.89 -0.91
C VAL A 149 -0.30 5.81 -1.94
N PHE A 150 0.95 5.76 -2.43
CA PHE A 150 1.37 4.75 -3.39
C PHE A 150 1.45 3.36 -2.74
N LEU A 151 0.94 2.33 -3.44
CA LEU A 151 0.83 0.97 -2.89
C LEU A 151 2.18 0.42 -2.39
N LYS A 152 3.26 0.59 -3.14
CA LYS A 152 4.59 0.12 -2.71
C LYS A 152 5.11 0.83 -1.46
N HIS A 153 4.82 2.14 -1.30
CA HIS A 153 5.13 2.86 -0.06
C HIS A 153 4.29 2.34 1.11
N TRP A 154 2.99 2.07 0.87
CA TRP A 154 2.14 1.44 1.87
C TRP A 154 2.66 0.08 2.30
N GLN A 155 3.10 -0.76 1.36
CA GLN A 155 3.63 -2.08 1.67
C GLN A 155 4.94 -2.00 2.47
N ALA A 156 5.87 -1.14 2.05
CA ALA A 156 7.19 -1.00 2.68
C ALA A 156 7.16 -0.29 4.04
N CYS A 157 6.28 0.71 4.22
CA CYS A 157 6.29 1.61 5.38
C CYS A 157 4.91 1.68 6.06
N LYS A 158 4.18 0.57 6.08
CA LYS A 158 2.77 0.48 6.46
C LYS A 158 2.47 1.07 7.83
N ASN A 159 3.29 0.78 8.83
CA ASN A 159 3.04 1.22 10.20
C ASN A 159 3.25 2.72 10.36
N ASP A 160 4.29 3.28 9.75
CA ASP A 160 4.52 4.74 9.77
C ASP A 160 3.37 5.47 9.09
N ILE A 161 2.98 5.03 7.89
CA ILE A 161 1.89 5.65 7.12
C ILE A 161 0.57 5.57 7.87
N LYS A 162 0.24 4.44 8.48
CA LYS A 162 -0.97 4.29 9.31
C LYS A 162 -0.97 5.27 10.50
N ASN A 163 0.16 5.47 11.17
CA ASN A 163 0.26 6.42 12.27
C ASN A 163 0.11 7.86 11.79
N MET A 164 0.69 8.21 10.64
CA MET A 164 0.50 9.52 10.03
C MET A 164 -0.96 9.78 9.67
N ILE A 165 -1.64 8.80 9.05
CA ILE A 165 -3.07 8.87 8.72
C ILE A 165 -3.91 9.02 9.99
N LEU A 166 -3.57 8.27 11.05
CA LEU A 166 -4.26 8.41 12.33
C LEU A 166 -4.19 9.85 12.85
N LEU A 167 -2.97 10.42 12.92
CA LEU A 167 -2.77 11.76 13.47
C LEU A 167 -3.42 12.83 12.58
N ARG A 168 -3.37 12.67 11.24
CA ARG A 168 -4.13 13.49 10.30
C ARG A 168 -5.64 13.48 10.63
N ASN A 169 -6.22 12.30 10.80
CA ASN A 169 -7.65 12.14 11.08
C ASN A 169 -8.00 12.62 12.48
N LEU A 170 -7.15 12.38 13.47
CA LEU A 170 -7.33 12.81 14.85
C LEU A 170 -7.42 14.35 14.94
N VAL A 171 -6.55 15.05 14.20
CA VAL A 171 -6.54 16.51 14.09
C VAL A 171 -7.67 17.01 13.17
N GLY A 172 -8.23 16.15 12.32
CA GLY A 172 -9.29 16.53 11.38
C GLY A 172 -8.77 17.30 10.16
N ILE A 173 -7.56 16.98 9.67
CA ILE A 173 -7.03 17.62 8.47
C ILE A 173 -7.79 17.11 7.24
N SER A 174 -8.37 18.05 6.49
CA SER A 174 -9.11 17.83 5.25
C SER A 174 -8.36 18.38 4.03
N ASN A 175 -8.97 18.24 2.87
CA ASN A 175 -8.45 18.83 1.64
C ASN A 175 -8.62 20.36 1.57
N THR A 176 -9.35 20.97 2.51
CA THR A 176 -9.58 22.41 2.60
C THR A 176 -8.91 23.05 3.82
N SER A 177 -8.21 22.27 4.63
CA SER A 177 -7.50 22.77 5.82
C SER A 177 -6.58 23.95 5.51
N SER A 178 -6.47 24.88 6.44
CA SER A 178 -5.48 25.96 6.36
C SER A 178 -4.12 25.47 6.86
N TRP A 179 -3.06 26.08 6.36
CA TRP A 179 -1.71 25.73 6.75
C TRP A 179 -0.80 26.97 6.78
N THR A 180 0.29 26.89 7.52
CA THR A 180 1.32 27.92 7.56
C THR A 180 2.71 27.30 7.60
N LYS A 181 3.65 27.90 6.87
CA LYS A 181 5.07 27.58 7.00
C LYS A 181 5.61 28.20 8.27
N LYS A 182 6.26 27.40 9.12
CA LYS A 182 6.95 27.90 10.33
C LYS A 182 8.42 28.22 10.05
N THR A 183 9.11 27.35 9.35
CA THR A 183 10.49 27.56 8.90
C THR A 183 10.80 26.68 7.69
N GLY A 184 11.90 26.97 6.98
CA GLY A 184 12.34 26.15 5.86
C GLY A 184 13.69 26.59 5.34
N ASN A 185 14.60 25.63 5.26
CA ASN A 185 15.92 25.73 4.64
C ASN A 185 16.35 24.38 4.05
N ASN A 186 17.59 24.26 3.61
CA ASN A 186 18.07 23.03 2.98
C ASN A 186 18.01 21.79 3.89
N ASN A 187 18.02 21.97 5.21
CA ASN A 187 18.08 20.85 6.17
C ASN A 187 16.73 20.49 6.79
N ILE A 188 15.75 21.40 6.74
CA ILE A 188 14.46 21.21 7.39
C ILE A 188 13.36 22.05 6.69
N TYR A 189 12.16 21.50 6.67
CA TYR A 189 10.94 22.22 6.33
C TYR A 189 9.86 21.93 7.36
N VAL A 190 9.23 22.96 7.92
CA VAL A 190 8.25 22.84 8.99
C VAL A 190 6.98 23.58 8.61
N VAL A 191 5.87 22.86 8.72
CA VAL A 191 4.52 23.39 8.47
C VAL A 191 3.62 23.10 9.67
N GLU A 192 2.65 23.97 9.88
CA GLU A 192 1.55 23.79 10.80
C GLU A 192 0.25 23.77 10.01
N THR A 193 -0.53 22.72 10.10
CA THR A 193 -1.84 22.60 9.45
C THR A 193 -2.93 22.59 10.51
N THR A 194 -3.99 23.36 10.27
CA THR A 194 -5.15 23.45 11.16
C THR A 194 -6.27 22.58 10.59
N GLY A 195 -6.66 21.56 11.34
CA GLY A 195 -7.83 20.73 11.07
C GLY A 195 -9.00 21.11 11.97
N ASP A 196 -10.10 20.37 11.85
CA ASP A 196 -11.34 20.65 12.58
C ASP A 196 -11.20 20.44 14.09
N ASN A 197 -10.29 19.54 14.52
CA ASN A 197 -10.11 19.14 15.92
C ASN A 197 -8.80 19.67 16.55
N GLY A 198 -8.03 20.49 15.84
CA GLY A 198 -6.78 21.00 16.36
C GLY A 198 -5.73 21.30 15.30
N LYS A 199 -4.47 21.29 15.70
CA LYS A 199 -3.33 21.61 14.83
C LYS A 199 -2.32 20.47 14.82
N LEU A 200 -1.71 20.22 13.66
CA LEU A 200 -0.57 19.34 13.47
C LEU A 200 0.61 20.17 12.96
N LEU A 201 1.73 20.10 13.67
CA LEU A 201 3.00 20.64 13.21
C LEU A 201 3.85 19.48 12.68
N ALA A 202 4.22 19.55 11.41
CA ALA A 202 5.06 18.57 10.74
C ALA A 202 6.42 19.17 10.41
N ALA A 203 7.48 18.57 10.91
CA ALA A 203 8.86 18.85 10.55
C ALA A 203 9.40 17.70 9.70
N VAL A 204 10.01 18.01 8.55
CA VAL A 204 10.61 17.01 7.65
C VAL A 204 12.01 17.47 7.23
N GLY A 205 12.90 16.50 7.01
CA GLY A 205 14.30 16.74 6.63
C GLY A 205 15.31 16.33 7.69
N LYS A 206 16.58 16.47 7.37
CA LYS A 206 17.74 16.01 8.18
C LYS A 206 17.72 16.48 9.64
N MET A 207 17.14 17.65 9.89
CA MET A 207 17.05 18.26 11.21
C MET A 207 15.67 18.09 11.85
N ALA A 208 14.74 17.36 11.22
CA ALA A 208 13.38 17.21 11.72
C ALA A 208 13.32 16.69 13.16
N ASN A 209 14.10 15.64 13.47
CA ASN A 209 14.11 14.99 14.80
C ASN A 209 14.73 15.85 15.90
N LYS A 210 15.38 16.97 15.56
CA LYS A 210 15.90 17.96 16.51
C LYS A 210 14.96 19.17 16.69
N TYR A 211 13.93 19.28 15.84
CA TYR A 211 13.04 20.42 15.90
C TYR A 211 12.10 20.34 17.11
N THR A 212 12.02 21.42 17.86
CA THR A 212 11.09 21.60 18.96
C THR A 212 10.42 22.97 18.83
N LEU A 213 9.21 23.08 19.35
CA LEU A 213 8.49 24.35 19.43
C LEU A 213 7.81 24.43 20.81
N ALA A 214 8.01 25.55 21.51
CA ALA A 214 7.35 25.79 22.79
C ALA A 214 5.82 25.68 22.66
N GLY A 215 5.17 25.00 23.58
CA GLY A 215 3.74 24.73 23.53
C GLY A 215 3.34 23.53 22.64
N TYR A 216 4.30 22.75 22.13
CA TYR A 216 4.07 21.53 21.36
C TYR A 216 4.75 20.33 21.99
N ALA A 217 4.11 19.17 21.90
CA ALA A 217 4.63 17.87 22.34
C ALA A 217 4.74 16.88 21.20
N LEU A 218 5.70 15.96 21.31
CA LEU A 218 5.93 14.91 20.32
C LEU A 218 4.74 13.94 20.24
N ALA A 219 4.18 13.79 19.06
CA ALA A 219 3.12 12.82 18.77
C ALA A 219 3.66 11.55 18.08
N ALA A 220 4.48 11.71 17.05
CA ALA A 220 5.15 10.63 16.35
C ALA A 220 6.40 11.13 15.65
N GLU A 221 7.36 10.23 15.41
CA GLU A 221 8.55 10.53 14.64
C GLU A 221 9.13 9.28 13.98
N GLY A 222 9.96 9.49 12.99
CA GLY A 222 10.78 8.48 12.32
C GLY A 222 11.96 9.15 11.64
N HIS A 223 12.64 8.42 10.74
CA HIS A 223 13.80 8.96 10.05
C HIS A 223 13.44 10.20 9.23
N HIS A 224 14.05 11.34 9.57
CA HIS A 224 13.88 12.63 8.90
C HIS A 224 12.45 13.20 8.91
N TRP A 225 11.61 12.77 9.83
CA TRP A 225 10.29 13.37 10.04
C TRP A 225 9.86 13.35 11.50
N ARG A 226 9.03 14.32 11.87
CA ARG A 226 8.44 14.45 13.21
C ARG A 226 7.10 15.17 13.14
N TYR A 227 6.12 14.65 13.88
CA TYR A 227 4.83 15.28 14.12
C TYR A 227 4.73 15.74 15.57
N LEU A 228 4.31 16.98 15.78
CA LEU A 228 4.05 17.55 17.08
C LEU A 228 2.61 18.08 17.12
N LEU A 229 2.00 17.99 18.30
CA LEU A 229 0.67 18.53 18.59
C LEU A 229 0.78 19.59 19.69
N PRO A 230 -0.08 20.63 19.70
CA PRO A 230 -0.13 21.57 20.81
C PRO A 230 -0.30 20.87 22.15
N THR A 231 0.40 21.31 23.18
CA THR A 231 0.25 20.76 24.54
C THR A 231 -1.15 21.00 25.11
N SER A 232 -1.91 21.93 24.55
CA SER A 232 -3.33 22.17 24.86
C SER A 232 -4.29 21.19 24.18
N SER A 233 -3.81 20.25 23.37
CA SER A 233 -4.65 19.22 22.78
C SER A 233 -5.16 18.25 23.84
N GLU A 234 -6.41 17.81 23.70
CA GLU A 234 -7.04 16.83 24.59
C GLU A 234 -7.25 15.53 23.78
N MET A 235 -6.15 14.77 23.59
CA MET A 235 -6.11 13.63 22.67
C MET A 235 -5.43 12.43 23.31
N ALA A 236 -5.92 11.22 22.96
CA ALA A 236 -5.35 9.95 23.35
C ALA A 236 -5.31 8.97 22.16
N TRP A 237 -4.26 8.16 22.04
CA TRP A 237 -4.17 7.13 21.00
C TRP A 237 -3.17 6.03 21.36
N PRO A 238 -3.36 4.80 20.82
CA PRO A 238 -2.33 3.76 20.86
C PRO A 238 -1.31 3.97 19.73
N SER A 239 -0.02 3.77 20.02
CA SER A 239 1.06 3.95 19.04
C SER A 239 1.10 2.87 17.97
N LEU A 240 0.62 1.64 18.28
CA LEU A 240 0.58 0.55 17.33
C LEU A 240 -0.66 0.66 16.44
N PRO A 241 -0.53 0.69 15.10
CA PRO A 241 -1.67 0.70 14.19
C PRO A 241 -2.49 -0.59 14.25
N SER A 242 -3.76 -0.52 13.82
CA SER A 242 -4.58 -1.71 13.59
C SER A 242 -3.96 -2.62 12.53
N GLY A 243 -4.02 -3.94 12.73
CA GLY A 243 -3.47 -4.89 11.77
C GLY A 243 -3.34 -6.29 12.31
N THR A 244 -2.79 -7.19 11.48
CA THR A 244 -2.38 -8.53 11.87
C THR A 244 -0.92 -8.52 12.25
N TYR A 245 -0.58 -9.14 13.36
CA TYR A 245 0.75 -9.21 13.93
C TYR A 245 1.06 -10.64 14.36
N TYR A 246 2.33 -11.04 14.21
CA TYR A 246 2.81 -12.39 14.50
C TYR A 246 3.94 -12.40 15.53
N ASP A 247 4.11 -11.31 16.23
CA ASP A 247 5.13 -11.18 17.27
C ASP A 247 4.77 -12.07 18.47
N GLU A 248 5.73 -12.75 19.08
CA GLU A 248 5.49 -13.54 20.30
C GLU A 248 4.91 -12.69 21.45
N THR A 249 5.32 -11.43 21.50
CA THR A 249 4.82 -10.47 22.49
C THR A 249 4.45 -9.16 21.81
N LEU A 250 3.18 -9.02 21.47
CA LEU A 250 2.66 -7.80 20.88
C LEU A 250 2.39 -6.75 21.98
N ARG A 251 2.89 -5.53 21.76
CA ARG A 251 2.74 -4.40 22.69
C ARG A 251 2.38 -3.12 21.96
N THR A 252 1.64 -2.25 22.64
CA THR A 252 1.40 -0.88 22.18
C THR A 252 1.69 0.10 23.30
N THR A 253 2.19 1.29 22.97
CA THR A 253 2.32 2.39 23.93
C THR A 253 1.08 3.26 23.82
N LEU A 254 0.43 3.53 24.93
CA LEU A 254 -0.68 4.47 24.98
C LEU A 254 -0.14 5.89 25.14
N ARG A 255 -0.53 6.76 24.25
CA ARG A 255 -0.09 8.16 24.17
C ARG A 255 -1.24 9.11 24.49
N ALA A 256 -0.92 10.19 25.18
CA ALA A 256 -1.83 11.29 25.43
C ALA A 256 -1.11 12.63 25.32
N ILE A 257 -1.83 13.64 24.89
CA ILE A 257 -1.47 15.04 25.07
C ILE A 257 -2.67 15.73 25.71
N SER A 258 -2.43 16.39 26.84
CA SER A 258 -3.46 17.12 27.60
C SER A 258 -2.81 18.31 28.31
N ALA A 259 -3.54 19.42 28.39
CA ALA A 259 -3.17 20.55 29.22
C ALA A 259 -3.28 20.24 30.73
N ASN A 260 -4.11 19.27 31.08
CA ASN A 260 -4.24 18.79 32.48
C ASN A 260 -3.14 17.78 32.78
N SER A 261 -2.16 18.16 33.60
CA SER A 261 -1.03 17.32 34.00
C SER A 261 -1.44 16.08 34.80
N SER A 262 -2.62 16.09 35.43
CA SER A 262 -3.20 14.95 36.14
C SER A 262 -4.09 14.05 35.30
N ALA A 263 -4.27 14.35 34.01
CA ALA A 263 -5.03 13.52 33.10
C ALA A 263 -4.41 12.11 32.98
N LYS A 264 -5.28 11.11 32.89
CA LYS A 264 -4.89 9.70 32.71
C LYS A 264 -5.47 9.16 31.40
N LEU A 265 -5.00 8.02 31.02
CA LEU A 265 -5.60 7.21 29.96
C LEU A 265 -6.45 6.13 30.58
N VAL A 266 -7.63 5.90 30.03
CA VAL A 266 -8.46 4.72 30.35
C VAL A 266 -8.59 3.87 29.10
N TYR A 267 -8.32 2.56 29.24
CA TYR A 267 -8.42 1.65 28.11
C TYR A 267 -9.13 0.35 28.43
N THR A 268 -9.73 -0.26 27.41
CA THR A 268 -10.29 -1.61 27.40
C THR A 268 -9.65 -2.43 26.28
N THR A 269 -9.67 -3.77 26.37
CA THR A 269 -9.15 -4.68 25.35
C THR A 269 -10.21 -5.63 24.80
N ASP A 270 -11.43 -5.48 25.25
CA ASP A 270 -12.61 -6.30 24.90
C ASP A 270 -13.62 -5.54 23.99
N GLY A 271 -13.24 -4.32 23.58
CA GLY A 271 -14.09 -3.47 22.74
C GLY A 271 -15.18 -2.70 23.50
N THR A 272 -15.31 -2.88 24.81
CA THR A 272 -16.24 -2.06 25.63
C THR A 272 -15.77 -0.61 25.69
N GLU A 273 -16.71 0.31 25.89
CA GLU A 273 -16.40 1.75 25.96
C GLU A 273 -15.67 2.08 27.27
N PRO A 274 -14.48 2.70 27.21
CA PRO A 274 -13.78 3.12 28.42
C PRO A 274 -14.50 4.32 29.05
N THR A 275 -14.71 4.22 30.38
CA THR A 275 -15.33 5.28 31.20
C THR A 275 -14.48 5.52 32.45
N ALA A 276 -14.87 6.47 33.29
CA ALA A 276 -14.18 6.70 34.55
C ALA A 276 -14.17 5.45 35.46
N THR A 277 -15.14 4.55 35.30
CA THR A 277 -15.32 3.32 36.12
C THR A 277 -15.16 2.03 35.29
N ASN A 278 -15.10 2.08 33.97
CA ASN A 278 -14.88 0.92 33.11
C ASN A 278 -13.55 1.06 32.38
N GLY A 279 -12.69 0.08 32.48
CA GLY A 279 -11.36 0.03 31.91
C GLY A 279 -10.23 0.25 32.89
N LYS A 280 -9.00 0.05 32.42
CA LYS A 280 -7.79 0.25 33.20
C LYS A 280 -7.26 1.66 33.08
N GLN A 281 -7.02 2.34 34.19
CA GLN A 281 -6.43 3.67 34.22
C GLN A 281 -4.90 3.57 34.24
N VAL A 282 -4.24 4.31 33.37
CA VAL A 282 -2.77 4.35 33.25
C VAL A 282 -2.27 5.76 32.93
N SER A 283 -0.99 5.99 33.11
CA SER A 283 -0.33 7.24 32.76
C SER A 283 0.04 7.26 31.27
N ASN A 284 0.25 8.46 30.70
CA ASN A 284 0.82 8.64 29.38
C ASN A 284 2.16 7.88 29.26
N GLY A 285 2.34 7.18 28.14
CA GLY A 285 3.52 6.35 27.89
C GLY A 285 3.41 4.91 28.41
N ALA A 286 2.29 4.52 29.01
CA ALA A 286 2.09 3.15 29.48
C ALA A 286 2.15 2.15 28.33
N ILE A 287 2.88 1.06 28.55
CA ILE A 287 2.98 -0.05 27.59
C ILE A 287 1.94 -1.10 27.94
N VAL A 288 1.08 -1.42 26.97
CA VAL A 288 0.02 -2.42 27.11
C VAL A 288 0.36 -3.64 26.25
N LYS A 289 0.33 -4.83 26.87
CA LYS A 289 0.42 -6.11 26.14
C LYS A 289 -0.91 -6.39 25.46
N ILE A 290 -0.85 -6.70 24.18
CA ILE A 290 -2.01 -7.14 23.40
C ILE A 290 -2.09 -8.68 23.48
N PRO A 291 -3.19 -9.25 24.02
CA PRO A 291 -3.37 -10.69 24.08
C PRO A 291 -3.41 -11.33 22.67
N GLU A 292 -3.18 -12.64 22.61
CA GLU A 292 -3.43 -13.42 21.38
C GLU A 292 -4.93 -13.39 21.00
N GLY A 293 -5.21 -13.43 19.72
CA GLY A 293 -6.55 -13.45 19.13
C GLY A 293 -6.96 -12.10 18.52
N ASN A 294 -8.24 -11.96 18.27
CA ASN A 294 -8.85 -10.73 17.76
C ASN A 294 -9.17 -9.80 18.91
N ILE A 295 -8.44 -8.71 19.04
CA ILE A 295 -8.54 -7.76 20.16
C ILE A 295 -9.02 -6.41 19.62
N THR A 296 -10.06 -5.87 20.26
CA THR A 296 -10.47 -4.47 20.05
C THR A 296 -10.05 -3.65 21.27
N LEU A 297 -8.97 -2.89 21.10
CA LEU A 297 -8.49 -1.95 22.12
C LEU A 297 -9.17 -0.60 21.90
N LYS A 298 -9.78 -0.06 22.95
CA LYS A 298 -10.23 1.33 23.00
C LYS A 298 -9.47 2.08 24.08
N VAL A 299 -9.08 3.32 23.79
CA VAL A 299 -8.42 4.20 24.75
C VAL A 299 -9.00 5.60 24.67
N GLY A 300 -9.27 6.20 25.80
CA GLY A 300 -9.72 7.58 25.92
C GLY A 300 -8.93 8.37 26.95
N LEU A 301 -9.01 9.68 26.89
CA LEU A 301 -8.40 10.60 27.82
C LEU A 301 -9.36 10.85 29.00
N LEU A 302 -8.96 10.47 30.19
CA LEU A 302 -9.70 10.76 31.44
C LEU A 302 -9.15 12.05 32.06
N SER A 303 -9.97 13.09 31.98
CA SER A 303 -9.69 14.38 32.59
C SER A 303 -10.93 14.88 33.34
N ASN A 304 -10.77 15.38 34.54
CA ASN A 304 -11.89 15.91 35.36
C ASN A 304 -13.07 14.93 35.50
N GLY A 305 -12.80 13.64 35.67
CA GLY A 305 -13.82 12.59 35.85
C GLY A 305 -14.57 12.17 34.58
N LYS A 306 -14.22 12.72 33.42
CA LYS A 306 -14.83 12.41 32.13
C LYS A 306 -13.81 11.81 31.16
N VAL A 307 -14.22 10.77 30.45
CA VAL A 307 -13.44 10.20 29.34
C VAL A 307 -13.88 10.83 28.03
N THR A 308 -12.91 11.28 27.23
CA THR A 308 -13.12 11.94 25.93
C THR A 308 -12.17 11.41 24.87
N GLY A 309 -12.46 11.66 23.60
CA GLY A 309 -11.56 11.39 22.48
C GLY A 309 -11.21 9.91 22.31
N VAL A 310 -12.16 9.01 22.54
CA VAL A 310 -11.91 7.56 22.46
C VAL A 310 -11.45 7.15 21.07
N GLN A 311 -10.31 6.48 21.02
CA GLN A 311 -9.74 5.90 19.80
C GLN A 311 -9.80 4.38 19.86
N THR A 312 -10.17 3.75 18.75
CA THR A 312 -10.29 2.30 18.63
C THR A 312 -9.19 1.73 17.76
N ARG A 313 -8.61 0.60 18.17
CA ARG A 313 -7.70 -0.23 17.38
C ARG A 313 -8.15 -1.67 17.37
N SER A 314 -8.09 -2.30 16.21
CA SER A 314 -8.35 -3.73 16.04
C SER A 314 -7.04 -4.43 15.73
N TYR A 315 -6.67 -5.39 16.56
CA TYR A 315 -5.48 -6.23 16.39
C TYR A 315 -5.92 -7.67 16.16
N ASN A 316 -5.36 -8.31 15.17
CA ASN A 316 -5.32 -9.75 15.06
C ASN A 316 -3.91 -10.20 15.45
N HIS A 317 -3.73 -10.60 16.72
CA HIS A 317 -2.47 -11.12 17.23
C HIS A 317 -2.47 -12.64 17.09
N ALA A 318 -1.91 -13.13 16.00
CA ALA A 318 -1.92 -14.53 15.60
C ALA A 318 -0.53 -15.16 15.73
N LYS A 319 -0.48 -16.46 15.95
CA LYS A 319 0.76 -17.22 15.81
C LYS A 319 1.05 -17.40 14.33
N PHE A 320 2.32 -17.19 13.95
CA PHE A 320 2.74 -17.50 12.59
C PHE A 320 2.73 -19.02 12.41
N THR A 321 2.12 -19.49 11.33
CA THR A 321 2.18 -20.90 10.93
C THR A 321 3.16 -21.01 9.77
N ALA A 322 4.22 -21.79 9.94
CA ALA A 322 5.18 -22.07 8.88
C ALA A 322 4.49 -22.72 7.68
N TYR A 323 4.95 -22.35 6.50
CA TYR A 323 4.44 -22.90 5.25
C TYR A 323 5.55 -23.13 4.23
N ASP A 324 5.36 -24.09 3.35
CA ASP A 324 6.31 -24.45 2.31
C ASP A 324 6.11 -23.58 1.08
N ILE A 325 7.23 -23.21 0.44
CA ILE A 325 7.25 -22.53 -0.84
C ILE A 325 8.15 -23.28 -1.82
N LYS A 326 7.88 -23.08 -3.11
CA LYS A 326 8.74 -23.56 -4.18
C LYS A 326 9.18 -22.42 -5.08
N VAL A 327 10.45 -22.42 -5.43
CA VAL A 327 11.00 -21.47 -6.40
C VAL A 327 11.32 -22.25 -7.66
N TYR A 328 10.63 -21.88 -8.74
CA TYR A 328 10.80 -22.47 -10.06
C TYR A 328 11.61 -21.52 -10.94
N VAL A 329 12.65 -22.04 -11.61
CA VAL A 329 13.53 -21.26 -12.46
C VAL A 329 13.61 -21.86 -13.86
N ASN A 330 13.19 -21.08 -14.86
CA ASN A 330 13.31 -21.43 -16.26
C ASN A 330 14.54 -20.75 -16.87
N VAL A 331 15.29 -21.51 -17.66
CA VAL A 331 16.55 -21.08 -18.28
C VAL A 331 16.54 -21.18 -19.80
N ASP A 332 15.39 -21.42 -20.40
CA ASP A 332 15.27 -21.70 -21.86
C ASP A 332 15.84 -20.55 -22.70
N LYS A 333 15.57 -19.30 -22.28
CA LYS A 333 16.04 -18.11 -23.01
C LYS A 333 17.54 -17.97 -23.05
N VAL A 334 18.24 -18.43 -22.02
CA VAL A 334 19.71 -18.33 -21.91
C VAL A 334 20.42 -19.63 -22.26
N GLY A 335 19.67 -20.72 -22.46
CA GLY A 335 20.21 -22.01 -22.87
C GLY A 335 21.15 -22.68 -21.86
N TRP A 336 21.03 -22.34 -20.58
CA TRP A 336 21.86 -22.95 -19.54
C TRP A 336 21.47 -24.42 -19.32
N THR A 337 22.45 -25.30 -19.30
CA THR A 337 22.24 -26.75 -19.12
C THR A 337 22.40 -27.18 -17.66
N LYS A 338 22.99 -26.32 -16.82
CA LYS A 338 23.14 -26.53 -15.37
C LYS A 338 22.74 -25.24 -14.67
N LEU A 339 22.16 -25.38 -13.48
CA LEU A 339 21.74 -24.27 -12.65
C LEU A 339 22.20 -24.50 -11.22
N ASN A 340 22.92 -23.54 -10.67
CA ASN A 340 23.24 -23.46 -9.25
C ASN A 340 22.50 -22.28 -8.63
N ARG A 341 22.10 -22.42 -7.37
CA ARG A 341 21.59 -21.34 -6.56
C ARG A 341 22.60 -20.95 -5.47
N TRP A 342 22.82 -19.69 -5.33
CA TRP A 342 23.37 -19.09 -4.12
C TRP A 342 22.22 -18.40 -3.42
N SER A 343 21.92 -18.82 -2.18
CA SER A 343 20.74 -18.32 -1.44
C SER A 343 21.15 -17.82 -0.06
N TRP A 344 20.37 -16.86 0.47
CA TRP A 344 20.54 -16.30 1.81
C TRP A 344 19.20 -15.78 2.33
N GLY A 345 19.11 -15.47 3.62
CA GLY A 345 17.93 -14.99 4.33
C GLY A 345 17.56 -15.85 5.53
N GLY A 346 16.49 -15.49 6.23
CA GLY A 346 15.91 -16.29 7.28
C GLY A 346 16.86 -16.62 8.43
N ASP A 347 17.58 -15.63 8.98
CA ASP A 347 18.55 -15.83 10.07
C ASP A 347 19.61 -16.91 9.75
N GLY A 348 19.92 -17.07 8.47
CA GLY A 348 20.84 -18.07 7.94
C GLY A 348 20.21 -19.41 7.55
N SER A 349 18.92 -19.64 7.86
CA SER A 349 18.24 -20.89 7.52
C SER A 349 18.15 -21.17 6.00
N HIS A 350 18.20 -20.12 5.18
CA HIS A 350 18.19 -20.20 3.72
C HIS A 350 19.57 -20.10 3.06
N THR A 351 20.64 -20.05 3.85
CA THR A 351 22.00 -19.94 3.32
C THR A 351 22.38 -21.22 2.57
N SER A 352 22.95 -21.04 1.37
CA SER A 352 23.51 -22.17 0.61
C SER A 352 24.56 -22.92 1.41
N VAL A 353 24.49 -24.26 1.37
CA VAL A 353 25.40 -25.13 2.11
C VAL A 353 26.80 -25.13 1.49
N LYS A 354 26.86 -25.09 0.16
CA LYS A 354 28.14 -25.05 -0.57
C LYS A 354 28.65 -23.63 -0.75
N ALA A 355 29.94 -23.48 -0.74
CA ALA A 355 30.57 -22.23 -1.17
C ALA A 355 30.15 -21.86 -2.60
N TRP A 356 30.35 -20.58 -2.96
CA TRP A 356 30.06 -20.10 -4.32
C TRP A 356 30.66 -21.08 -5.38
N PRO A 357 29.88 -21.47 -6.40
CA PRO A 357 28.60 -20.92 -6.86
C PRO A 357 27.35 -21.51 -6.19
N GLY A 358 27.44 -22.08 -5.02
CA GLY A 358 26.33 -22.55 -4.22
C GLY A 358 25.86 -23.97 -4.58
N ASP A 359 24.62 -24.26 -4.25
CA ASP A 359 24.05 -25.60 -4.37
C ASP A 359 23.49 -25.83 -5.78
N PRO A 360 23.77 -27.00 -6.41
CA PRO A 360 23.21 -27.33 -7.70
C PRO A 360 21.69 -27.58 -7.58
N MET A 361 20.91 -27.04 -8.50
CA MET A 361 19.49 -27.35 -8.67
C MET A 361 19.36 -28.53 -9.63
N THR A 362 19.01 -29.70 -9.09
CA THR A 362 18.91 -30.96 -9.86
C THR A 362 17.46 -31.41 -10.08
N THR A 363 16.55 -31.02 -9.20
CA THR A 363 15.12 -31.33 -9.33
C THR A 363 14.53 -30.46 -10.44
N THR A 364 13.79 -31.10 -11.34
CA THR A 364 13.11 -30.40 -12.44
C THR A 364 11.69 -30.90 -12.60
N THR A 365 10.81 -30.01 -13.04
CA THR A 365 9.42 -30.31 -13.37
C THR A 365 9.01 -29.65 -14.69
N THR A 366 7.94 -30.13 -15.31
CA THR A 366 7.39 -29.52 -16.54
C THR A 366 6.08 -28.82 -16.20
N ILE A 367 6.02 -27.51 -16.43
CA ILE A 367 4.84 -26.68 -16.20
C ILE A 367 4.59 -25.85 -17.45
N ALA A 368 3.36 -25.87 -17.96
CA ALA A 368 2.95 -25.19 -19.20
C ALA A 368 3.87 -25.50 -20.40
N GLY A 369 4.32 -26.77 -20.50
CA GLY A 369 5.18 -27.25 -21.59
C GLY A 369 6.66 -26.81 -21.50
N LYS A 370 7.05 -26.09 -20.47
CA LYS A 370 8.45 -25.64 -20.24
C LYS A 370 9.08 -26.45 -19.10
N LYS A 371 10.41 -26.66 -19.17
CA LYS A 371 11.19 -27.27 -18.09
C LYS A 371 11.55 -26.20 -17.05
N TRP A 372 11.32 -26.51 -15.79
CA TRP A 372 11.65 -25.64 -14.65
C TRP A 372 12.56 -26.38 -13.67
N TYR A 373 13.62 -25.72 -13.22
CA TYR A 373 14.38 -26.17 -12.06
C TYR A 373 13.58 -25.78 -10.80
N GLU A 374 13.53 -26.70 -9.84
CA GLU A 374 12.73 -26.54 -8.61
C GLU A 374 13.63 -26.51 -7.37
N TYR A 375 13.38 -25.56 -6.49
CA TYR A 375 13.87 -25.52 -5.13
C TYR A 375 12.71 -25.35 -4.16
N ALA A 376 12.65 -26.23 -3.14
CA ALA A 376 11.66 -26.17 -2.09
C ALA A 376 12.30 -25.73 -0.77
N THR A 377 11.61 -24.89 -0.03
CA THR A 377 12.00 -24.45 1.31
C THR A 377 10.76 -24.03 2.09
N SER A 378 10.92 -23.77 3.41
CA SER A 378 9.81 -23.34 4.28
C SER A 378 10.04 -21.94 4.77
N ILE A 379 8.99 -21.14 4.85
CA ILE A 379 8.97 -19.83 5.52
C ILE A 379 8.52 -20.08 6.96
N ASN A 380 9.40 -19.81 7.92
CA ASN A 380 9.23 -20.22 9.31
C ASN A 380 8.77 -19.09 10.25
N THR A 381 8.93 -17.82 9.84
CA THR A 381 8.48 -16.66 10.59
C THR A 381 7.84 -15.62 9.66
N SER A 382 7.12 -14.66 10.20
CA SER A 382 6.48 -13.57 9.43
C SER A 382 7.49 -12.65 8.72
N THR A 383 8.70 -12.60 9.21
CA THR A 383 9.81 -11.79 8.65
C THR A 383 10.74 -12.62 7.77
N ASP A 384 10.55 -13.94 7.75
CA ASP A 384 11.38 -14.86 6.98
C ASP A 384 11.20 -14.66 5.47
N GLU A 385 12.32 -14.73 4.75
CA GLU A 385 12.38 -14.57 3.30
C GLU A 385 13.65 -15.21 2.75
N VAL A 386 13.62 -15.58 1.48
CA VAL A 386 14.81 -16.12 0.80
C VAL A 386 15.17 -15.29 -0.43
N SER A 387 16.44 -15.02 -0.59
CA SER A 387 17.01 -14.29 -1.72
C SER A 387 17.98 -15.20 -2.49
N PHE A 388 18.16 -14.93 -3.78
CA PHE A 388 18.95 -15.78 -4.66
C PHE A 388 19.86 -15.00 -5.61
N VAL A 389 20.97 -15.65 -5.98
CA VAL A 389 21.67 -15.48 -7.25
C VAL A 389 21.71 -16.85 -7.93
N PHE A 390 21.36 -16.89 -9.20
CA PHE A 390 21.47 -18.09 -10.01
C PHE A 390 22.68 -18.01 -10.91
N SER A 391 23.35 -19.15 -11.13
CA SER A 391 24.51 -19.24 -12.02
C SER A 391 24.62 -20.61 -12.66
N THR A 392 25.49 -20.73 -13.65
CA THR A 392 25.97 -22.06 -14.10
C THR A 392 26.89 -22.67 -13.05
N GLY A 393 27.20 -23.95 -13.15
CA GLY A 393 28.02 -24.67 -12.16
C GLY A 393 29.39 -24.10 -11.90
N THR A 394 29.86 -23.13 -12.66
CA THR A 394 31.16 -22.44 -12.51
C THR A 394 31.05 -21.07 -11.84
N GLY A 395 29.81 -20.62 -11.55
CA GLY A 395 29.55 -19.30 -10.97
C GLY A 395 29.51 -18.15 -11.97
N THR A 396 29.87 -18.40 -13.20
CA THR A 396 29.80 -17.43 -14.30
C THR A 396 29.37 -18.17 -15.57
N PRO A 397 28.41 -17.67 -16.32
CA PRO A 397 27.56 -16.48 -16.10
C PRO A 397 26.63 -16.62 -14.88
N GLN A 398 26.16 -15.48 -14.36
CA GLN A 398 25.26 -15.40 -13.21
C GLN A 398 24.14 -14.37 -13.44
N THR A 399 23.11 -14.42 -12.59
CA THR A 399 22.01 -13.44 -12.60
C THR A 399 22.32 -12.24 -11.69
N VAL A 400 21.51 -11.20 -11.82
CA VAL A 400 21.31 -10.21 -10.75
C VAL A 400 20.74 -10.87 -9.50
N ASP A 401 20.77 -10.17 -8.37
CA ASP A 401 20.15 -10.62 -7.14
C ASP A 401 18.60 -10.67 -7.29
N VAL A 402 18.01 -11.74 -6.79
CA VAL A 402 16.55 -11.91 -6.69
C VAL A 402 16.18 -11.86 -5.20
N PRO A 403 15.71 -10.70 -4.70
CA PRO A 403 15.50 -10.52 -3.28
C PRO A 403 14.12 -10.96 -2.80
N GLN A 404 14.01 -11.31 -1.52
CA GLN A 404 12.80 -11.29 -0.70
C GLN A 404 11.65 -12.19 -1.17
N ILE A 405 11.95 -13.39 -1.62
CA ILE A 405 10.92 -14.38 -1.97
C ILE A 405 10.29 -14.94 -0.69
N LYS A 406 8.96 -14.84 -0.61
CA LYS A 406 8.12 -15.34 0.51
C LYS A 406 6.99 -16.27 0.06
N HIS A 407 6.80 -16.43 -1.23
CA HIS A 407 5.72 -17.25 -1.80
C HIS A 407 6.26 -18.15 -2.90
N THR A 408 5.50 -19.16 -3.28
CA THR A 408 5.82 -19.95 -4.46
C THR A 408 5.92 -19.04 -5.68
N THR A 409 7.08 -19.03 -6.34
CA THR A 409 7.46 -18.04 -7.35
C THR A 409 8.04 -18.71 -8.59
N TYR A 410 7.69 -18.19 -9.77
CA TYR A 410 8.17 -18.65 -11.07
C TYR A 410 9.06 -17.57 -11.70
N LEU A 411 10.32 -17.89 -11.91
CA LEU A 411 11.36 -16.99 -12.38
C LEU A 411 11.87 -17.41 -13.75
N GLU A 412 11.88 -16.52 -14.72
CA GLU A 412 12.56 -16.72 -16.01
C GLU A 412 13.85 -15.91 -16.08
N ILE A 413 15.00 -16.57 -16.32
CA ILE A 413 16.25 -15.87 -16.61
C ILE A 413 16.16 -15.31 -18.03
N GLN A 414 16.37 -14.00 -18.19
CA GLN A 414 16.25 -13.30 -19.46
C GLN A 414 17.60 -13.23 -20.19
N ASN A 415 17.59 -13.07 -21.54
CA ASN A 415 18.81 -12.76 -22.32
C ASN A 415 19.35 -11.37 -22.04
N GLU A 416 18.49 -10.50 -21.51
CA GLU A 416 18.82 -9.14 -21.14
C GLU A 416 19.75 -9.12 -19.92
N LYS A 417 20.68 -8.18 -19.91
CA LYS A 417 21.70 -8.06 -18.84
C LYS A 417 21.71 -6.65 -18.26
N SER A 418 22.05 -6.60 -16.97
CA SER A 418 22.50 -5.40 -16.28
C SER A 418 24.00 -5.58 -15.98
N GLY A 419 24.85 -4.83 -16.69
CA GLY A 419 26.28 -5.08 -16.71
C GLY A 419 26.62 -6.46 -17.31
N ASP A 420 27.30 -7.31 -16.55
CA ASP A 420 27.64 -8.69 -16.92
C ASP A 420 26.62 -9.74 -16.42
N LYS A 421 25.61 -9.33 -15.63
CA LYS A 421 24.65 -10.20 -14.97
C LYS A 421 23.33 -10.29 -15.74
N TYR A 422 22.78 -11.49 -15.87
CA TYR A 422 21.49 -11.72 -16.51
C TYR A 422 20.33 -11.25 -15.65
N MET A 423 19.36 -10.59 -16.27
CA MET A 423 18.12 -10.18 -15.60
C MET A 423 17.25 -11.41 -15.29
N VAL A 424 16.46 -11.30 -14.23
CA VAL A 424 15.46 -12.30 -13.84
C VAL A 424 14.11 -11.65 -13.82
N LYS A 425 13.15 -12.28 -14.49
CA LYS A 425 11.75 -11.83 -14.52
C LYS A 425 10.89 -12.76 -13.69
N ASP A 426 10.15 -12.20 -12.73
CA ASP A 426 9.07 -12.90 -12.07
C ASP A 426 7.88 -13.02 -13.05
N VAL A 427 7.48 -14.25 -13.31
CA VAL A 427 6.35 -14.59 -14.21
C VAL A 427 5.26 -15.34 -13.46
N THR A 428 5.26 -15.28 -12.13
CA THR A 428 4.31 -15.99 -11.27
C THR A 428 2.87 -15.72 -11.68
N ASP A 429 2.49 -14.47 -11.87
CA ASP A 429 1.14 -14.11 -12.27
C ASP A 429 0.78 -14.67 -13.65
N GLN A 430 1.74 -14.77 -14.57
CA GLN A 430 1.50 -15.33 -15.91
C GLN A 430 1.25 -16.84 -15.87
N ILE A 431 1.88 -17.54 -14.93
CA ILE A 431 1.73 -18.97 -14.76
C ILE A 431 0.50 -19.30 -13.90
N THR A 432 0.26 -18.51 -12.84
CA THR A 432 -0.83 -18.78 -11.88
C THR A 432 -2.17 -18.16 -12.30
N SER A 433 -2.16 -17.03 -13.02
CA SER A 433 -3.37 -16.40 -13.58
C SER A 433 -3.80 -16.98 -14.93
N GLY A 434 -2.95 -17.78 -15.54
CA GLY A 434 -3.37 -18.63 -16.66
C GLY A 434 -4.42 -19.61 -16.18
N VAL A 435 -5.69 -19.33 -16.48
CA VAL A 435 -6.83 -20.25 -16.34
C VAL A 435 -6.68 -21.50 -17.25
N ASN A 436 -5.45 -21.84 -17.63
CA ASN A 436 -5.06 -23.00 -18.40
C ASN A 436 -4.18 -23.92 -17.57
N SER A 437 -4.76 -24.52 -16.60
CA SER A 437 -4.50 -25.78 -15.95
C SER A 437 -4.65 -25.68 -14.42
N ILE A 438 -5.88 -25.61 -13.97
CA ILE A 438 -6.19 -26.57 -12.94
C ILE A 438 -6.14 -27.90 -13.69
N VAL A 439 -4.99 -28.55 -13.71
CA VAL A 439 -4.97 -30.01 -13.82
C VAL A 439 -5.86 -30.43 -12.68
N ALA A 440 -7.07 -30.87 -13.02
CA ALA A 440 -7.82 -31.69 -12.11
C ALA A 440 -6.85 -32.87 -11.79
N ASP A 441 -6.18 -32.82 -10.65
CA ASP A 441 -5.84 -34.08 -10.00
C ASP A 441 -7.08 -34.92 -10.13
N ASN A 442 -6.93 -36.17 -10.48
CA ASN A 442 -7.98 -37.19 -10.47
C ASN A 442 -8.63 -37.19 -9.08
N ALA A 443 -9.28 -36.08 -8.73
CA ALA A 443 -10.16 -36.00 -7.59
C ALA A 443 -11.32 -36.89 -7.93
N ALA A 444 -11.39 -37.97 -7.18
CA ALA A 444 -12.28 -39.08 -7.30
C ALA A 444 -13.66 -38.68 -7.82
N ALA A 445 -14.27 -39.50 -8.65
CA ALA A 445 -15.64 -39.40 -9.20
C ALA A 445 -16.76 -39.11 -8.16
N THR A 446 -16.41 -38.86 -6.93
CA THR A 446 -17.25 -38.56 -5.77
C THR A 446 -17.25 -37.12 -5.30
N ALA A 447 -16.34 -36.23 -5.84
CA ALA A 447 -16.31 -34.83 -5.44
C ALA A 447 -17.54 -34.05 -5.97
N PRO A 448 -18.17 -33.19 -5.17
CA PRO A 448 -19.31 -32.40 -5.61
C PRO A 448 -18.92 -31.41 -6.72
N THR A 449 -19.84 -31.18 -7.68
CA THR A 449 -19.65 -30.17 -8.72
C THR A 449 -20.36 -28.88 -8.30
N HIS A 450 -19.63 -27.76 -8.34
CA HIS A 450 -20.16 -26.42 -8.07
C HIS A 450 -20.15 -25.59 -9.35
N VAL A 451 -21.26 -24.91 -9.61
CA VAL A 451 -21.38 -23.88 -10.65
C VAL A 451 -21.50 -22.54 -9.96
N ILE A 452 -20.57 -21.64 -10.28
CA ILE A 452 -20.43 -20.34 -9.64
C ILE A 452 -20.58 -19.25 -10.73
N ALA A 453 -21.44 -18.26 -10.50
CA ALA A 453 -21.55 -17.10 -11.35
C ALA A 453 -20.33 -16.16 -11.13
N LEU A 454 -20.10 -15.21 -12.05
CA LEU A 454 -18.97 -14.26 -11.95
C LEU A 454 -19.00 -13.37 -10.70
N ASP A 455 -20.16 -13.20 -10.08
CA ASP A 455 -20.32 -12.44 -8.83
C ASP A 455 -19.97 -13.28 -7.58
N GLY A 456 -19.48 -14.52 -7.77
CA GLY A 456 -19.07 -15.43 -6.69
C GLY A 456 -20.22 -16.25 -6.08
N ARG A 457 -21.48 -16.05 -6.51
CA ARG A 457 -22.61 -16.86 -6.02
C ARG A 457 -22.56 -18.27 -6.60
N THR A 458 -22.78 -19.27 -5.75
CA THR A 458 -23.05 -20.64 -6.20
C THR A 458 -24.46 -20.69 -6.82
N VAL A 459 -24.52 -20.95 -8.11
CA VAL A 459 -25.77 -21.01 -8.90
C VAL A 459 -26.37 -22.41 -8.83
N ARG A 460 -25.51 -23.46 -8.79
CA ARG A 460 -25.91 -24.85 -8.75
C ARG A 460 -24.85 -25.70 -8.05
N THR A 461 -25.27 -26.75 -7.36
CA THR A 461 -24.39 -27.74 -6.73
C THR A 461 -24.93 -29.13 -6.99
N PHE A 462 -24.03 -30.04 -7.39
CA PHE A 462 -24.32 -31.48 -7.51
C PHE A 462 -23.55 -32.19 -6.40
N SER A 463 -24.15 -33.20 -5.81
CA SER A 463 -23.55 -34.00 -4.72
C SER A 463 -22.40 -34.90 -5.19
N LYS A 464 -22.21 -35.05 -6.49
CA LYS A 464 -21.15 -35.84 -7.14
C LYS A 464 -20.57 -35.04 -8.33
N HIS A 465 -19.46 -35.55 -8.87
CA HIS A 465 -18.90 -34.99 -10.10
C HIS A 465 -19.86 -35.22 -11.28
N VAL A 466 -20.15 -34.18 -12.03
CA VAL A 466 -20.89 -34.21 -13.29
C VAL A 466 -20.10 -33.50 -14.40
N SER A 467 -20.42 -33.82 -15.65
CA SER A 467 -19.78 -33.17 -16.79
C SER A 467 -20.08 -31.67 -16.83
N THR A 468 -19.23 -30.90 -17.51
CA THR A 468 -19.46 -29.47 -17.71
C THR A 468 -20.79 -29.17 -18.43
N GLU A 469 -21.12 -29.98 -19.42
CA GLU A 469 -22.38 -29.88 -20.19
C GLU A 469 -23.61 -30.16 -19.28
N GLU A 470 -23.53 -31.19 -18.46
CA GLU A 470 -24.59 -31.46 -17.47
C GLU A 470 -24.70 -30.36 -16.43
N ALA A 471 -23.57 -29.88 -15.93
CA ALA A 471 -23.53 -28.83 -14.91
C ALA A 471 -24.10 -27.49 -15.41
N THR A 472 -23.94 -27.17 -16.70
CA THR A 472 -24.41 -25.93 -17.31
C THR A 472 -25.72 -26.05 -18.07
N SER A 473 -26.28 -27.24 -18.20
CA SER A 473 -27.56 -27.47 -18.90
C SER A 473 -28.65 -26.58 -18.33
N ALA A 474 -29.43 -25.93 -19.19
CA ALA A 474 -30.52 -25.01 -18.85
C ALA A 474 -30.12 -23.82 -17.94
N LEU A 475 -28.86 -23.42 -17.92
CA LEU A 475 -28.46 -22.14 -17.38
C LEU A 475 -28.69 -21.04 -18.42
N PRO A 476 -29.01 -19.80 -18.01
CA PRO A 476 -29.07 -18.66 -18.91
C PRO A 476 -27.72 -18.43 -19.61
N ALA A 477 -27.76 -17.86 -20.82
CA ALA A 477 -26.54 -17.45 -21.52
C ALA A 477 -25.70 -16.56 -20.60
N GLY A 478 -24.43 -16.88 -20.47
CA GLY A 478 -23.55 -16.19 -19.53
C GLY A 478 -22.24 -16.89 -19.28
N LEU A 479 -21.44 -16.32 -18.38
CA LEU A 479 -20.15 -16.83 -17.99
C LEU A 479 -20.21 -17.43 -16.58
N TYR A 480 -19.77 -18.68 -16.47
CA TYR A 480 -19.80 -19.45 -15.22
C TYR A 480 -18.42 -20.06 -14.91
N ILE A 481 -18.22 -20.42 -13.66
CA ILE A 481 -17.07 -21.23 -13.21
C ILE A 481 -17.63 -22.60 -12.76
N VAL A 482 -17.23 -23.66 -13.43
CA VAL A 482 -17.62 -25.05 -13.13
C VAL A 482 -16.39 -25.82 -12.69
N ASN A 483 -16.34 -26.25 -11.45
CA ASN A 483 -15.18 -26.94 -10.87
C ASN A 483 -13.86 -26.21 -11.16
N GLY A 484 -13.86 -24.89 -10.97
CA GLY A 484 -12.69 -24.02 -11.22
C GLY A 484 -12.41 -23.72 -12.69
N LYS A 485 -13.18 -24.22 -13.66
CA LYS A 485 -13.02 -23.92 -15.10
C LYS A 485 -14.04 -22.87 -15.55
N LYS A 486 -13.58 -21.91 -16.32
CA LYS A 486 -14.43 -20.93 -16.99
C LYS A 486 -15.22 -21.57 -18.12
N VAL A 487 -16.54 -21.40 -18.11
CA VAL A 487 -17.46 -21.95 -19.11
C VAL A 487 -18.37 -20.86 -19.61
N VAL A 488 -18.50 -20.73 -20.94
CA VAL A 488 -19.47 -19.84 -21.60
C VAL A 488 -20.69 -20.69 -21.93
N VAL A 489 -21.86 -20.24 -21.51
CA VAL A 489 -23.15 -20.80 -21.91
C VAL A 489 -23.75 -19.80 -22.92
N GLU A 490 -23.99 -20.27 -24.15
CA GLU A 490 -24.54 -19.49 -25.26
C GLU A 490 -26.07 -19.44 -25.24
#